data_2462227a11cd3baa896e6af753b6f6c3
#
_entry.id   2462227a11cd3baa896e6af753b6f6c3
#
_cell.length_a   1.000
_cell.length_b   1.000
_cell.length_c   1.000
_cell.angle_alpha   90.00
_cell.angle_beta   90.00
_cell.angle_gamma   90.00
#
_symmetry.space_group_name_H-M   'P 1'
#
loop_
_entity.id
_entity.type
_entity.pdbx_description
1 polymer ?
#
loop_
_entity_poly.entity_id
_entity_poly.type
_entity_poly.pdbx_seq_one_letter_code
_entity_poly.pdbx_strand_id
1 'polypeptide(L)'
;MNKRRLGRGLEALLGREEGGFEPGSLEGSELLHVAVDQIDPNPYQPRRNFPAADIASLADSLRQHGMLQPILVRPIGERYQLIAGERRLRASIEAQLHEIPARVLDLDDQRVFELAMVENLQREDLNAVDKATAFREYLGRYGGTQEELAGRLGLDRSTVSNLIRLLELPDEVLCAVRDSEITQGHARALLGLPDPESQRAACRRITTENLSVRQTEALVATGIPTPSRPRVRRDQAHAPEPRLPHLVELEQHLHQRFGTPVLIRAKTPERGQIVIDYNSQEDFDRVTSLIR
;
A
#
# COMPACT_ATOMS: atom_id res chain seq x y z
N MET A 1 18.48 -5.12 -5.74
CA MET A 1 17.61 -5.13 -4.55
C MET A 1 18.18 -4.18 -3.52
N ASN A 2 17.57 -3.00 -3.37
CA ASN A 2 18.05 -1.96 -2.45
C ASN A 2 17.58 -2.30 -1.03
N LYS A 3 18.47 -2.73 -0.17
CA LYS A 3 18.22 -2.90 1.27
C LYS A 3 17.97 -1.50 1.88
N ARG A 4 16.72 -1.21 2.22
CA ARG A 4 16.33 0.00 2.94
C ARG A 4 16.98 -0.01 4.32
N ARG A 5 17.80 1.00 4.63
CA ARG A 5 18.43 1.19 5.95
C ARG A 5 17.43 1.92 6.85
N LEU A 6 17.00 1.30 7.93
CA LEU A 6 16.35 1.99 9.04
C LEU A 6 17.33 3.02 9.66
N GLY A 7 16.78 4.11 10.22
CA GLY A 7 17.61 5.11 10.89
C GLY A 7 18.42 4.47 12.04
N ARG A 8 19.70 4.87 12.19
CA ARG A 8 20.66 4.27 13.12
C ARG A 8 20.14 4.05 14.56
N GLY A 9 19.26 4.90 15.06
CA GLY A 9 18.68 4.77 16.41
C GLY A 9 17.63 3.69 16.54
N LEU A 10 16.82 3.47 15.49
CA LEU A 10 15.80 2.41 15.45
C LEU A 10 16.39 1.04 15.07
N GLU A 11 17.42 1.02 14.24
CA GLU A 11 18.17 -0.20 13.91
C GLU A 11 18.86 -0.79 15.15
N ALA A 12 19.31 0.06 16.09
CA ALA A 12 19.86 -0.34 17.38
C ALA A 12 18.80 -0.89 18.36
N LEU A 13 17.55 -0.40 18.25
CA LEU A 13 16.44 -0.84 19.13
C LEU A 13 15.74 -2.11 18.64
N LEU A 14 15.74 -2.39 17.34
CA LEU A 14 14.96 -3.49 16.74
C LEU A 14 15.79 -4.72 16.36
N GLY A 15 17.12 -4.69 16.43
CA GLY A 15 17.98 -5.83 16.09
C GLY A 15 17.72 -6.36 14.66
N ARG A 16 18.75 -6.58 13.88
CA ARG A 16 18.62 -7.05 12.51
C ARG A 16 18.64 -8.57 12.51
N GLU A 17 17.48 -9.22 12.40
CA GLU A 17 17.30 -10.47 11.65
C GLU A 17 15.88 -11.01 11.82
N GLU A 18 15.44 -11.82 10.87
CA GLU A 18 14.11 -12.41 10.76
C GLU A 18 13.69 -13.13 12.07
N GLY A 19 12.75 -12.53 12.81
CA GLY A 19 12.00 -13.21 13.86
C GLY A 19 12.37 -12.90 15.32
N GLY A 20 13.33 -12.04 15.64
CA GLY A 20 13.71 -11.84 17.04
C GLY A 20 14.37 -10.50 17.33
N PHE A 21 13.87 -9.88 18.35
CA PHE A 21 14.49 -8.75 19.02
C PHE A 21 15.78 -9.25 19.70
N GLU A 22 16.97 -8.85 19.22
CA GLU A 22 18.23 -9.24 19.87
C GLU A 22 18.39 -8.55 21.24
N PRO A 23 18.67 -9.32 22.32
CA PRO A 23 18.80 -8.79 23.68
C PRO A 23 19.98 -7.84 23.91
N GLY A 24 20.91 -7.74 22.97
CA GLY A 24 22.20 -7.04 23.15
C GLY A 24 22.24 -5.56 22.80
N SER A 25 21.21 -4.98 22.17
CA SER A 25 21.28 -3.63 21.61
C SER A 25 20.59 -2.52 22.41
N LEU A 26 20.08 -2.84 23.61
CA LEU A 26 19.43 -1.87 24.48
C LEU A 26 20.34 -1.52 25.66
N GLU A 27 21.35 -0.69 25.40
CA GLU A 27 22.14 -0.07 26.46
C GLU A 27 21.20 0.74 27.37
N GLY A 28 21.10 0.37 28.64
CA GLY A 28 20.28 1.04 29.66
C GLY A 28 18.93 0.38 30.00
N SER A 29 18.59 -0.79 29.42
CA SER A 29 17.36 -1.49 29.81
C SER A 29 17.60 -2.51 30.92
N GLU A 30 16.88 -2.38 32.02
CA GLU A 30 16.86 -3.40 33.09
C GLU A 30 15.89 -4.54 32.75
N LEU A 31 16.37 -5.78 32.96
CA LEU A 31 15.50 -6.96 32.89
C LEU A 31 14.95 -7.21 34.32
N LEU A 32 13.67 -7.05 34.47
CA LEU A 32 12.97 -7.26 35.75
C LEU A 32 11.88 -8.33 35.60
N HIS A 33 11.54 -8.99 36.71
CA HIS A 33 10.31 -9.75 36.81
C HIS A 33 9.23 -8.82 37.31
N VAL A 34 8.20 -8.60 36.54
CA VAL A 34 7.11 -7.66 36.81
C VAL A 34 5.82 -8.46 37.01
N ALA A 35 5.08 -8.13 38.06
CA ALA A 35 3.78 -8.72 38.32
C ALA A 35 2.80 -8.40 37.16
N VAL A 36 2.11 -9.42 36.68
CA VAL A 36 1.24 -9.31 35.47
C VAL A 36 0.10 -8.31 35.69
N ASP A 37 -0.40 -8.21 36.92
CA ASP A 37 -1.45 -7.27 37.36
C ASP A 37 -0.99 -5.80 37.40
N GLN A 38 0.32 -5.56 37.42
CA GLN A 38 0.91 -4.21 37.38
C GLN A 38 1.15 -3.71 35.97
N ILE A 39 0.87 -4.52 34.93
CA ILE A 39 1.13 -4.18 33.54
C ILE A 39 -0.16 -3.75 32.85
N ASP A 40 -0.23 -2.50 32.47
CA ASP A 40 -1.33 -1.95 31.70
C ASP A 40 -1.09 -2.18 30.20
N PRO A 41 -2.14 -2.51 29.41
CA PRO A 41 -2.02 -2.70 27.98
C PRO A 41 -1.65 -1.40 27.27
N ASN A 42 -1.07 -1.51 26.07
CA ASN A 42 -0.71 -0.36 25.26
C ASN A 42 -1.98 0.30 24.67
N PRO A 43 -2.31 1.56 25.00
CA PRO A 43 -3.47 2.25 24.46
C PRO A 43 -3.35 2.52 22.93
N TYR A 44 -2.13 2.49 22.39
CA TYR A 44 -1.83 2.72 20.98
C TYR A 44 -1.78 1.43 20.16
N GLN A 45 -2.17 0.28 20.75
CA GLN A 45 -2.13 -1.01 20.07
C GLN A 45 -3.24 -1.09 19.01
N PRO A 46 -2.90 -1.12 17.71
CA PRO A 46 -3.88 -1.13 16.63
C PRO A 46 -4.59 -2.47 16.50
N ARG A 47 -3.93 -3.57 16.90
CA ARG A 47 -4.50 -4.91 16.82
C ARG A 47 -5.32 -5.22 18.06
N ARG A 48 -6.65 -5.32 17.89
CA ARG A 48 -7.58 -5.69 18.97
C ARG A 48 -8.02 -7.15 18.92
N ASN A 49 -7.99 -7.76 17.72
CA ASN A 49 -8.43 -9.14 17.52
C ASN A 49 -7.24 -10.10 17.48
N PHE A 50 -7.18 -10.98 18.44
CA PHE A 50 -6.25 -12.10 18.51
C PHE A 50 -7.08 -13.39 18.52
N PRO A 51 -6.87 -14.37 17.61
CA PRO A 51 -7.55 -15.65 17.67
C PRO A 51 -7.31 -16.32 19.04
N ALA A 52 -8.39 -16.72 19.70
CA ALA A 52 -8.29 -17.35 21.04
C ALA A 52 -7.40 -18.60 21.01
N ALA A 53 -7.47 -19.38 19.92
CA ALA A 53 -6.64 -20.57 19.74
C ALA A 53 -5.13 -20.27 19.76
N ASP A 54 -4.71 -19.16 19.16
CA ASP A 54 -3.30 -18.74 19.14
C ASP A 54 -2.80 -18.33 20.53
N ILE A 55 -3.67 -17.68 21.32
CA ILE A 55 -3.32 -17.27 22.68
C ILE A 55 -3.26 -18.50 23.59
N ALA A 56 -4.22 -19.43 23.49
CA ALA A 56 -4.23 -20.66 24.26
C ALA A 56 -2.98 -21.53 24.00
N SER A 57 -2.62 -21.72 22.72
CA SER A 57 -1.39 -22.45 22.37
C SER A 57 -0.13 -21.80 22.95
N LEU A 58 -0.06 -20.48 22.91
CA LEU A 58 1.06 -19.75 23.50
C LEU A 58 1.05 -19.83 25.04
N ALA A 59 -0.13 -19.81 25.68
CA ALA A 59 -0.26 -19.98 27.13
C ALA A 59 0.24 -21.35 27.59
N ASP A 60 -0.08 -22.42 26.84
CA ASP A 60 0.42 -23.76 27.13
C ASP A 60 1.95 -23.84 26.99
N SER A 61 2.51 -23.21 25.98
CA SER A 61 3.97 -23.11 25.82
C SER A 61 4.61 -22.33 26.98
N LEU A 62 4.00 -21.24 27.45
CA LEU A 62 4.50 -20.46 28.58
C LEU A 62 4.45 -21.24 29.89
N ARG A 63 3.44 -22.11 30.11
CA ARG A 63 3.37 -23.01 31.30
C ARG A 63 4.49 -24.03 31.30
N GLN A 64 4.88 -24.54 30.12
CA GLN A 64 5.88 -25.62 30.02
C GLN A 64 7.33 -25.10 30.03
N HIS A 65 7.59 -23.99 29.34
CA HIS A 65 8.93 -23.51 29.08
C HIS A 65 9.24 -22.13 29.68
N GLY A 66 8.25 -21.47 30.28
CA GLY A 66 8.38 -20.10 30.71
C GLY A 66 8.44 -19.12 29.53
N MET A 67 8.63 -17.85 29.83
CA MET A 67 8.76 -16.79 28.83
C MET A 67 10.23 -16.60 28.43
N LEU A 68 10.60 -17.10 27.26
CA LEU A 68 11.97 -17.01 26.71
C LEU A 68 12.33 -15.59 26.23
N GLN A 69 11.35 -14.88 25.69
CA GLN A 69 11.55 -13.49 25.23
C GLN A 69 10.77 -12.53 26.15
N PRO A 70 11.44 -11.58 26.82
CA PRO A 70 10.77 -10.63 27.69
C PRO A 70 9.83 -9.72 26.90
N ILE A 71 8.79 -9.22 27.57
CA ILE A 71 7.97 -8.13 27.05
C ILE A 71 8.73 -6.80 27.21
N LEU A 72 8.30 -5.76 26.48
CA LEU A 72 8.83 -4.40 26.65
C LEU A 72 7.80 -3.57 27.37
N VAL A 73 8.23 -2.89 28.44
CA VAL A 73 7.38 -2.04 29.26
C VAL A 73 8.09 -0.72 29.56
N ARG A 74 7.32 0.30 29.93
CA ARG A 74 7.85 1.53 30.52
C ARG A 74 7.19 1.80 31.88
N PRO A 75 7.86 2.50 32.79
CA PRO A 75 7.27 2.89 34.04
C PRO A 75 6.25 4.03 33.84
N ILE A 76 5.08 3.93 34.48
CA ILE A 76 4.10 5.01 34.62
C ILE A 76 3.67 5.07 36.07
N GLY A 77 4.26 5.98 36.88
CA GLY A 77 4.07 6.02 38.31
C GLY A 77 4.54 4.72 38.97
N GLU A 78 3.65 4.04 39.68
CA GLU A 78 3.93 2.75 40.35
C GLU A 78 3.58 1.53 39.49
N ARG A 79 3.13 1.73 38.26
CA ARG A 79 2.72 0.66 37.30
C ARG A 79 3.60 0.67 36.07
N TYR A 80 3.43 -0.33 35.24
CA TYR A 80 4.12 -0.45 33.96
C TYR A 80 3.12 -0.40 32.83
N GLN A 81 3.47 0.24 31.74
CA GLN A 81 2.71 0.23 30.50
C GLN A 81 3.42 -0.62 29.45
N LEU A 82 2.69 -1.52 28.83
CA LEU A 82 3.21 -2.35 27.77
C LEU A 82 3.58 -1.48 26.53
N ILE A 83 4.78 -1.68 26.00
CA ILE A 83 5.22 -1.11 24.73
C ILE A 83 5.03 -2.14 23.62
N ALA A 84 5.58 -3.35 23.80
CA ALA A 84 5.50 -4.44 22.83
C ALA A 84 5.40 -5.82 23.53
N GLY A 85 4.70 -6.76 22.89
CA GLY A 85 4.51 -8.10 23.43
C GLY A 85 3.08 -8.42 23.89
N GLU A 86 2.04 -7.78 23.33
CA GLU A 86 0.63 -7.96 23.71
C GLU A 86 0.20 -9.43 23.73
N ARG A 87 0.57 -10.23 22.72
CA ARG A 87 0.25 -11.67 22.69
C ARG A 87 0.85 -12.42 23.88
N ARG A 88 2.08 -12.07 24.26
CA ARG A 88 2.77 -12.68 25.40
C ARG A 88 2.11 -12.29 26.72
N LEU A 89 1.75 -11.01 26.88
CA LEU A 89 1.02 -10.56 28.07
C LEU A 89 -0.34 -11.27 28.19
N ARG A 90 -1.13 -11.35 27.14
CA ARG A 90 -2.43 -12.08 27.17
C ARG A 90 -2.27 -13.55 27.45
N ALA A 91 -1.30 -14.20 26.82
CA ALA A 91 -1.01 -15.61 27.09
C ALA A 91 -0.53 -15.83 28.52
N SER A 92 0.20 -14.90 29.14
CA SER A 92 0.62 -14.97 30.53
C SER A 92 -0.56 -14.84 31.50
N ILE A 93 -1.52 -13.97 31.18
CA ILE A 93 -2.78 -13.85 31.94
C ILE A 93 -3.57 -15.17 31.87
N GLU A 94 -3.71 -15.75 30.69
CA GLU A 94 -4.41 -17.02 30.47
C GLU A 94 -3.66 -18.22 31.10
N ALA A 95 -2.33 -18.15 31.12
CA ALA A 95 -1.49 -19.13 31.79
C ALA A 95 -1.49 -18.99 33.32
N GLN A 96 -2.10 -17.93 33.86
CA GLN A 96 -2.14 -17.58 35.30
C GLN A 96 -0.74 -17.39 35.90
N LEU A 97 0.19 -16.81 35.14
CA LEU A 97 1.51 -16.47 35.66
C LEU A 97 1.42 -15.23 36.55
N HIS A 98 2.08 -15.27 37.71
CA HIS A 98 2.11 -14.13 38.64
C HIS A 98 3.07 -13.05 38.21
N GLU A 99 4.24 -13.46 37.71
CA GLU A 99 5.30 -12.57 37.25
C GLU A 99 5.83 -13.02 35.88
N ILE A 100 6.25 -12.07 35.09
CA ILE A 100 6.86 -12.32 33.78
C ILE A 100 8.09 -11.46 33.57
N PRO A 101 9.10 -11.96 32.83
CA PRO A 101 10.27 -11.17 32.50
C PRO A 101 9.88 -10.01 31.59
N ALA A 102 10.20 -8.81 32.02
CA ALA A 102 9.96 -7.57 31.30
C ALA A 102 11.25 -6.76 31.20
N ARG A 103 11.45 -6.13 30.08
CA ARG A 103 12.53 -5.18 29.86
C ARG A 103 11.96 -3.78 30.01
N VAL A 104 12.48 -3.04 30.98
CA VAL A 104 12.02 -1.69 31.29
C VAL A 104 12.79 -0.68 30.45
N LEU A 105 12.07 0.16 29.71
CA LEU A 105 12.61 1.24 28.89
C LEU A 105 12.01 2.55 29.38
N ASP A 106 12.85 3.53 29.68
CA ASP A 106 12.39 4.88 29.99
C ASP A 106 12.20 5.65 28.68
N LEU A 107 10.95 5.60 28.18
CA LEU A 107 10.57 6.21 26.90
C LEU A 107 9.38 7.14 27.10
N ASP A 108 9.43 8.29 26.43
CA ASP A 108 8.31 9.22 26.34
C ASP A 108 7.17 8.65 25.45
N ASP A 109 5.98 9.25 25.54
CA ASP A 109 4.80 8.83 24.77
C ASP A 109 5.04 8.86 23.27
N GLN A 110 5.84 9.81 22.79
CA GLN A 110 6.14 9.97 21.38
C GLN A 110 6.94 8.78 20.85
N ARG A 111 7.97 8.37 21.58
CA ARG A 111 8.81 7.22 21.20
C ARG A 111 8.07 5.89 21.32
N VAL A 112 7.21 5.75 22.33
CA VAL A 112 6.35 4.55 22.43
C VAL A 112 5.43 4.45 21.23
N PHE A 113 4.83 5.56 20.79
CA PHE A 113 3.99 5.59 19.60
C PHE A 113 4.80 5.27 18.33
N GLU A 114 6.00 5.83 18.19
CA GLU A 114 6.91 5.54 17.07
C GLU A 114 7.26 4.05 16.99
N LEU A 115 7.62 3.44 18.12
CA LEU A 115 7.92 2.00 18.19
C LEU A 115 6.71 1.13 17.80
N ALA A 116 5.53 1.46 18.33
CA ALA A 116 4.30 0.76 17.97
C ALA A 116 3.96 0.90 16.48
N MET A 117 4.21 2.08 15.88
CA MET A 117 4.06 2.29 14.44
C MET A 117 5.05 1.46 13.63
N VAL A 118 6.33 1.43 14.02
CA VAL A 118 7.36 0.69 13.29
C VAL A 118 7.10 -0.81 13.34
N GLU A 119 6.78 -1.35 14.53
CA GLU A 119 6.38 -2.76 14.67
C GLU A 119 5.22 -3.08 13.73
N ASN A 120 4.22 -2.21 13.73
CA ASN A 120 3.04 -2.38 12.91
C ASN A 120 3.34 -2.24 11.40
N LEU A 121 4.22 -1.29 10.99
CA LEU A 121 4.64 -1.09 9.59
C LEU A 121 5.37 -2.29 8.99
N GLN A 122 6.06 -3.09 9.82
CA GLN A 122 6.78 -4.29 9.38
C GLN A 122 5.84 -5.47 9.09
N ARG A 123 4.57 -5.35 9.45
CA ARG A 123 3.57 -6.39 9.19
C ARG A 123 3.14 -6.37 7.72
N GLU A 124 3.13 -7.52 7.09
CA GLU A 124 2.73 -7.69 5.68
C GLU A 124 1.23 -7.44 5.46
N ASP A 125 0.41 -7.64 6.49
CA ASP A 125 -1.06 -7.57 6.45
C ASP A 125 -1.64 -6.18 6.71
N LEU A 126 -0.81 -5.13 6.94
CA LEU A 126 -1.31 -3.80 7.20
C LEU A 126 -1.67 -3.06 5.91
N ASN A 127 -2.93 -2.63 5.80
CA ASN A 127 -3.37 -1.88 4.65
C ASN A 127 -2.86 -0.41 4.65
N ALA A 128 -2.85 0.20 3.46
CA ALA A 128 -2.33 1.55 3.26
C ALA A 128 -3.12 2.63 4.02
N VAL A 129 -4.42 2.42 4.25
CA VAL A 129 -5.30 3.39 4.94
C VAL A 129 -5.00 3.41 6.44
N ASP A 130 -4.74 2.25 7.04
CA ASP A 130 -4.40 2.17 8.47
C ASP A 130 -3.02 2.81 8.73
N LYS A 131 -2.04 2.59 7.84
CA LYS A 131 -0.73 3.28 7.87
C LYS A 131 -0.90 4.80 7.79
N ALA A 132 -1.71 5.25 6.83
CA ALA A 132 -2.00 6.67 6.64
C ALA A 132 -2.67 7.30 7.86
N THR A 133 -3.61 6.59 8.47
CA THR A 133 -4.32 7.04 9.68
C THR A 133 -3.37 7.20 10.85
N ALA A 134 -2.48 6.22 11.09
CA ALA A 134 -1.48 6.29 12.14
C ALA A 134 -0.51 7.47 11.95
N PHE A 135 -0.07 7.73 10.69
CA PHE A 135 0.79 8.88 10.39
C PHE A 135 0.10 10.22 10.65
N ARG A 136 -1.17 10.36 10.26
CA ARG A 136 -1.95 11.56 10.51
C ARG A 136 -2.19 11.79 12.00
N GLU A 137 -2.50 10.72 12.74
CA GLU A 137 -2.68 10.76 14.19
C GLU A 137 -1.39 11.20 14.90
N TYR A 138 -0.24 10.64 14.51
CA TYR A 138 1.06 11.03 15.05
C TYR A 138 1.34 12.52 14.84
N LEU A 139 1.21 13.01 13.60
CA LEU A 139 1.44 14.42 13.29
C LEU A 139 0.46 15.36 14.00
N GLY A 140 -0.80 14.93 14.17
CA GLY A 140 -1.80 15.70 14.90
C GLY A 140 -1.52 15.78 16.40
N ARG A 141 -0.92 14.75 16.99
CA ARG A 141 -0.68 14.63 18.44
C ARG A 141 0.65 15.25 18.87
N TYR A 142 1.70 14.99 18.10
CA TYR A 142 3.07 15.38 18.48
C TYR A 142 3.60 16.54 17.64
N GLY A 143 2.87 16.93 16.59
CA GLY A 143 3.33 17.96 15.67
C GLY A 143 4.45 17.46 14.76
N GLY A 144 5.20 18.41 14.20
CA GLY A 144 6.31 18.11 13.30
C GLY A 144 5.91 18.04 11.83
N THR A 145 6.87 17.76 10.98
CA THR A 145 6.72 17.66 9.53
C THR A 145 6.66 16.21 9.05
N GLN A 146 6.08 15.98 7.87
CA GLN A 146 6.10 14.66 7.23
C GLN A 146 7.52 14.16 6.95
N GLU A 147 8.47 15.07 6.77
CA GLU A 147 9.88 14.77 6.55
C GLU A 147 10.56 14.25 7.82
N GLU A 148 10.30 14.91 8.96
CA GLU A 148 10.80 14.47 10.27
C GLU A 148 10.23 13.10 10.64
N LEU A 149 8.91 12.90 10.44
CA LEU A 149 8.29 11.59 10.65
C LEU A 149 8.90 10.51 9.77
N ALA A 150 9.10 10.79 8.49
CA ALA A 150 9.73 9.85 7.57
C ALA A 150 11.16 9.48 8.02
N GLY A 151 11.96 10.47 8.43
CA GLY A 151 13.31 10.24 8.96
C GLY A 151 13.31 9.37 10.22
N ARG A 152 12.36 9.59 11.16
CA ARG A 152 12.23 8.79 12.40
C ARG A 152 11.84 7.33 12.12
N LEU A 153 10.96 7.12 11.11
CA LEU A 153 10.49 5.78 10.74
C LEU A 153 11.40 5.07 9.73
N GLY A 154 12.46 5.72 9.24
CA GLY A 154 13.34 5.17 8.20
C GLY A 154 12.66 5.02 6.83
N LEU A 155 11.68 5.89 6.54
CA LEU A 155 10.92 5.93 5.30
C LEU A 155 11.31 7.13 4.45
N ASP A 156 10.99 7.07 3.14
CA ASP A 156 11.07 8.24 2.29
C ASP A 156 9.92 9.22 2.57
N ARG A 157 10.20 10.53 2.57
CA ARG A 157 9.18 11.59 2.71
C ARG A 157 8.02 11.41 1.72
N SER A 158 8.33 11.04 0.48
CA SER A 158 7.33 10.79 -0.56
C SER A 158 6.37 9.65 -0.20
N THR A 159 6.86 8.61 0.48
CA THR A 159 6.04 7.49 0.96
C THR A 159 5.05 7.96 2.02
N VAL A 160 5.51 8.71 3.02
CA VAL A 160 4.65 9.26 4.09
C VAL A 160 3.61 10.22 3.50
N SER A 161 4.03 11.14 2.63
CA SER A 161 3.14 12.11 1.97
C SER A 161 2.07 11.41 1.12
N ASN A 162 2.46 10.43 0.31
CA ASN A 162 1.51 9.70 -0.54
C ASN A 162 0.50 8.89 0.29
N LEU A 163 0.93 8.31 1.41
CA LEU A 163 0.01 7.59 2.30
C LEU A 163 -0.99 8.55 2.96
N ILE A 164 -0.52 9.66 3.52
CA ILE A 164 -1.41 10.64 4.18
C ILE A 164 -2.43 11.20 3.19
N ARG A 165 -2.03 11.48 1.95
CA ARG A 165 -2.93 11.95 0.90
C ARG A 165 -4.06 10.98 0.57
N LEU A 166 -3.88 9.67 0.77
CA LEU A 166 -4.97 8.71 0.56
C LEU A 166 -6.20 9.04 1.41
N LEU A 167 -6.01 9.65 2.59
CA LEU A 167 -7.10 10.03 3.48
C LEU A 167 -7.95 11.23 2.98
N GLU A 168 -7.57 11.82 1.84
CA GLU A 168 -8.37 12.84 1.13
C GLU A 168 -9.43 12.20 0.24
N LEU A 169 -9.36 10.89 0.00
CA LEU A 169 -10.33 10.15 -0.81
C LEU A 169 -11.63 9.93 -0.04
N PRO A 170 -12.78 9.80 -0.76
CA PRO A 170 -14.06 9.46 -0.15
C PRO A 170 -14.02 8.13 0.61
N ASP A 171 -14.84 8.01 1.67
CA ASP A 171 -14.89 6.82 2.52
C ASP A 171 -15.16 5.52 1.74
N GLU A 172 -16.01 5.56 0.69
CA GLU A 172 -16.25 4.40 -0.18
C GLU A 172 -14.95 3.88 -0.81
N VAL A 173 -14.08 4.78 -1.27
CA VAL A 173 -12.80 4.43 -1.88
C VAL A 173 -11.83 3.91 -0.83
N LEU A 174 -11.81 4.52 0.37
CA LEU A 174 -11.00 4.07 1.49
C LEU A 174 -11.42 2.66 1.96
N CYS A 175 -12.72 2.36 1.99
CA CYS A 175 -13.23 1.01 2.27
C CYS A 175 -12.73 0.01 1.23
N ALA A 176 -12.84 0.31 -0.07
CA ALA A 176 -12.35 -0.55 -1.14
C ALA A 176 -10.83 -0.85 -1.03
N VAL A 177 -10.03 0.12 -0.53
CA VAL A 177 -8.60 -0.12 -0.24
C VAL A 177 -8.42 -1.03 0.98
N ARG A 178 -9.22 -0.82 2.06
CA ARG A 178 -9.16 -1.67 3.27
C ARG A 178 -9.53 -3.12 2.97
N ASP A 179 -10.56 -3.31 2.15
CA ASP A 179 -11.06 -4.62 1.77
C ASP A 179 -10.21 -5.28 0.66
N SER A 180 -9.13 -4.60 0.24
CA SER A 180 -8.21 -5.06 -0.81
C SER A 180 -8.87 -5.24 -2.19
N GLU A 181 -10.04 -4.63 -2.43
CA GLU A 181 -10.70 -4.61 -3.73
C GLU A 181 -9.91 -3.77 -4.74
N ILE A 182 -9.24 -2.69 -4.26
CA ILE A 182 -8.33 -1.89 -5.03
C ILE A 182 -7.00 -1.72 -4.31
N THR A 183 -5.91 -1.57 -5.05
CA THR A 183 -4.58 -1.40 -4.47
C THR A 183 -4.28 0.06 -4.13
N GLN A 184 -3.26 0.29 -3.31
CA GLN A 184 -2.72 1.64 -3.03
C GLN A 184 -2.37 2.41 -4.32
N GLY A 185 -1.90 1.72 -5.36
CA GLY A 185 -1.59 2.32 -6.66
C GLY A 185 -2.83 2.89 -7.35
N HIS A 186 -3.95 2.16 -7.33
CA HIS A 186 -5.24 2.64 -7.84
C HIS A 186 -5.71 3.85 -7.06
N ALA A 187 -5.70 3.79 -5.72
CA ALA A 187 -6.12 4.89 -4.86
C ALA A 187 -5.29 6.17 -5.11
N ARG A 188 -3.96 6.01 -5.29
CA ARG A 188 -3.10 7.15 -5.64
C ARG A 188 -3.46 7.77 -6.99
N ALA A 189 -3.78 6.96 -7.99
CA ALA A 189 -4.22 7.47 -9.29
C ALA A 189 -5.54 8.25 -9.17
N LEU A 190 -6.50 7.77 -8.35
CA LEU A 190 -7.78 8.43 -8.11
C LEU A 190 -7.67 9.81 -7.47
N LEU A 191 -6.59 10.10 -6.72
CA LEU A 191 -6.32 11.45 -6.21
C LEU A 191 -6.09 12.50 -7.31
N GLY A 192 -5.84 12.09 -8.54
CA GLY A 192 -5.75 12.97 -9.70
C GLY A 192 -7.08 13.50 -10.20
N LEU A 193 -8.22 12.95 -9.74
CA LEU A 193 -9.55 13.42 -10.10
C LEU A 193 -10.00 14.57 -9.19
N PRO A 194 -10.67 15.61 -9.77
CA PRO A 194 -10.92 16.85 -9.06
C PRO A 194 -12.03 16.77 -8.01
N ASP A 195 -12.94 15.82 -8.12
CA ASP A 195 -14.14 15.77 -7.29
C ASP A 195 -14.42 14.37 -6.75
N PRO A 196 -15.05 14.27 -5.55
CA PRO A 196 -15.33 12.99 -4.91
C PRO A 196 -16.29 12.08 -5.70
N GLU A 197 -17.15 12.63 -6.54
CA GLU A 197 -18.11 11.85 -7.32
C GLU A 197 -17.40 11.11 -8.45
N SER A 198 -16.53 11.79 -9.17
CA SER A 198 -15.65 11.18 -10.17
C SER A 198 -14.74 10.11 -9.56
N GLN A 199 -14.19 10.35 -8.35
CA GLN A 199 -13.37 9.38 -7.63
C GLN A 199 -14.16 8.10 -7.31
N ARG A 200 -15.41 8.21 -6.81
CA ARG A 200 -16.29 7.05 -6.57
C ARG A 200 -16.65 6.33 -7.86
N ALA A 201 -17.00 7.06 -8.92
CA ALA A 201 -17.35 6.46 -10.21
C ALA A 201 -16.16 5.69 -10.81
N ALA A 202 -14.95 6.24 -10.72
CA ALA A 202 -13.75 5.55 -11.15
C ALA A 202 -13.45 4.31 -10.30
N CYS A 203 -13.61 4.40 -8.99
CA CYS A 203 -13.41 3.26 -8.08
C CYS A 203 -14.34 2.09 -8.47
N ARG A 204 -15.63 2.34 -8.70
CA ARG A 204 -16.58 1.31 -9.15
C ARG A 204 -16.18 0.69 -10.48
N ARG A 205 -15.64 1.48 -11.41
CA ARG A 205 -15.14 0.96 -12.68
C ARG A 205 -13.92 0.08 -12.51
N ILE A 206 -12.97 0.49 -11.67
CA ILE A 206 -11.77 -0.30 -11.36
C ILE A 206 -12.16 -1.68 -10.84
N THR A 207 -13.12 -1.74 -9.89
CA THR A 207 -13.58 -2.99 -9.28
C THR A 207 -14.36 -3.86 -10.30
N THR A 208 -15.24 -3.25 -11.11
CA THR A 208 -16.09 -3.99 -12.05
C THR A 208 -15.30 -4.49 -13.26
N GLU A 209 -14.40 -3.66 -13.80
CA GLU A 209 -13.63 -3.94 -15.02
C GLU A 209 -12.26 -4.58 -14.72
N ASN A 210 -11.89 -4.76 -13.44
CA ASN A 210 -10.59 -5.25 -12.99
C ASN A 210 -9.41 -4.51 -13.64
N LEU A 211 -9.47 -3.19 -13.65
CA LEU A 211 -8.45 -2.36 -14.30
C LEU A 211 -7.10 -2.47 -13.58
N SER A 212 -6.03 -2.48 -14.33
CA SER A 212 -4.68 -2.33 -13.78
C SER A 212 -4.39 -0.88 -13.38
N VAL A 213 -3.38 -0.65 -12.53
CA VAL A 213 -2.97 0.70 -12.12
C VAL A 213 -2.67 1.60 -13.33
N ARG A 214 -1.99 1.09 -14.36
CA ARG A 214 -1.69 1.85 -15.60
C ARG A 214 -2.95 2.23 -16.37
N GLN A 215 -3.94 1.33 -16.45
CA GLN A 215 -5.23 1.63 -17.08
C GLN A 215 -6.00 2.67 -16.28
N THR A 216 -5.93 2.61 -14.94
CA THR A 216 -6.52 3.61 -14.06
C THR A 216 -5.87 4.97 -14.24
N GLU A 217 -4.54 5.04 -14.31
CA GLU A 217 -3.81 6.28 -14.58
C GLU A 217 -4.19 6.87 -15.95
N ALA A 218 -4.34 6.04 -16.98
CA ALA A 218 -4.82 6.49 -18.29
C ALA A 218 -6.28 6.98 -18.25
N LEU A 219 -7.15 6.29 -17.48
CA LEU A 219 -8.55 6.70 -17.28
C LEU A 219 -8.64 8.07 -16.60
N VAL A 220 -7.82 8.31 -15.57
CA VAL A 220 -7.75 9.58 -14.85
C VAL A 220 -7.21 10.69 -15.76
N ALA A 221 -6.19 10.43 -16.56
CA ALA A 221 -5.59 11.39 -17.49
C ALA A 221 -6.54 11.81 -18.62
N THR A 222 -7.41 10.90 -19.09
CA THR A 222 -8.39 11.19 -20.15
C THR A 222 -9.68 11.83 -19.63
N GLY A 223 -9.86 11.91 -18.32
CA GLY A 223 -11.11 12.30 -17.69
C GLY A 223 -12.16 11.19 -17.74
N ILE A 224 -12.91 10.99 -16.66
CA ILE A 224 -14.03 10.04 -16.68
C ILE A 224 -15.13 10.70 -17.48
N PRO A 225 -15.66 10.07 -18.58
CA PRO A 225 -16.91 10.53 -19.15
C PRO A 225 -17.98 10.33 -18.06
N THR A 226 -18.42 11.39 -17.42
CA THR A 226 -19.62 11.36 -16.57
C THR A 226 -20.72 10.67 -17.34
N PRO A 227 -21.49 9.73 -16.74
CA PRO A 227 -22.67 9.20 -17.37
C PRO A 227 -23.74 10.32 -17.43
N SER A 228 -23.55 11.27 -18.33
CA SER A 228 -24.63 12.13 -18.74
C SER A 228 -25.63 11.24 -19.45
N ARG A 229 -26.92 11.28 -19.01
CA ARG A 229 -28.16 10.73 -19.61
C ARG A 229 -27.96 10.19 -21.00
N PRO A 230 -28.61 9.07 -21.39
CA PRO A 230 -28.46 8.45 -22.69
C PRO A 230 -28.64 9.50 -23.79
N ARG A 231 -27.59 10.15 -24.20
CA ARG A 231 -27.55 10.81 -25.47
C ARG A 231 -27.60 9.67 -26.48
N VAL A 232 -28.73 9.55 -27.14
CA VAL A 232 -28.84 8.81 -28.40
C VAL A 232 -27.54 8.95 -29.14
N ARG A 233 -26.84 7.82 -29.32
CA ARG A 233 -25.66 7.74 -30.20
C ARG A 233 -26.10 8.28 -31.56
N ARG A 234 -25.91 9.55 -31.77
CA ARG A 234 -25.65 10.06 -33.10
C ARG A 234 -24.25 9.59 -33.39
N ASP A 235 -24.15 8.68 -34.32
CA ASP A 235 -22.89 8.33 -34.98
C ASP A 235 -22.21 9.63 -35.37
N GLN A 236 -21.37 10.15 -34.50
CA GLN A 236 -20.32 11.06 -34.91
C GLN A 236 -19.25 10.15 -35.50
N ALA A 237 -19.48 9.77 -36.75
CA ALA A 237 -18.40 9.54 -37.66
C ALA A 237 -17.31 10.60 -37.33
N HIS A 238 -16.13 10.17 -36.91
CA HIS A 238 -14.95 11.01 -36.94
C HIS A 238 -14.99 11.69 -38.29
N ALA A 239 -15.15 13.01 -38.31
CA ALA A 239 -14.88 13.78 -39.51
C ALA A 239 -13.45 13.41 -39.88
N PRO A 240 -13.24 12.82 -41.08
CA PRO A 240 -11.91 12.47 -41.48
C PRO A 240 -11.09 13.77 -41.52
N GLU A 241 -10.00 13.81 -40.75
CA GLU A 241 -8.94 14.78 -41.06
C GLU A 241 -8.70 14.74 -42.55
N PRO A 242 -8.46 15.83 -43.24
CA PRO A 242 -8.30 15.87 -44.67
C PRO A 242 -7.14 14.95 -45.06
N ARG A 243 -7.48 13.68 -45.36
CA ARG A 243 -6.52 12.67 -45.81
C ARG A 243 -6.05 13.13 -47.17
N LEU A 244 -4.74 13.25 -47.36
CA LEU A 244 -4.15 13.58 -48.63
C LEU A 244 -4.60 12.54 -49.67
N PRO A 245 -5.22 12.93 -50.80
CA PRO A 245 -5.85 12.00 -51.73
C PRO A 245 -4.93 10.86 -52.17
N HIS A 246 -3.64 11.12 -52.35
CA HIS A 246 -2.63 10.15 -52.73
C HIS A 246 -2.37 9.04 -51.67
N LEU A 247 -2.63 9.30 -50.37
CA LEU A 247 -2.47 8.27 -49.35
C LEU A 247 -3.64 7.29 -49.36
N VAL A 248 -4.83 7.74 -49.71
CA VAL A 248 -6.01 6.88 -49.84
C VAL A 248 -5.86 5.92 -51.02
N GLU A 249 -5.35 6.39 -52.15
CA GLU A 249 -5.05 5.54 -53.31
C GLU A 249 -3.97 4.49 -52.98
N LEU A 250 -2.97 4.89 -52.21
CA LEU A 250 -1.89 3.99 -51.79
C LEU A 250 -2.41 2.94 -50.77
N GLU A 251 -3.27 3.31 -49.84
CA GLU A 251 -3.95 2.38 -48.92
C GLU A 251 -4.78 1.34 -49.68
N GLN A 252 -5.54 1.75 -50.72
CA GLN A 252 -6.32 0.86 -51.56
C GLN A 252 -5.45 -0.10 -52.35
N HIS A 253 -4.36 0.38 -52.91
CA HIS A 253 -3.42 -0.44 -53.68
C HIS A 253 -2.72 -1.48 -52.79
N LEU A 254 -2.32 -1.09 -51.56
CA LEU A 254 -1.73 -2.00 -50.59
C LEU A 254 -2.75 -3.01 -50.05
N HIS A 255 -4.00 -2.58 -49.83
CA HIS A 255 -5.08 -3.49 -49.44
C HIS A 255 -5.33 -4.58 -50.50
N GLN A 256 -5.36 -4.21 -51.78
CA GLN A 256 -5.52 -5.18 -52.87
C GLN A 256 -4.33 -6.16 -52.95
N ARG A 257 -3.13 -5.70 -52.67
CA ARG A 257 -1.92 -6.51 -52.73
C ARG A 257 -1.76 -7.48 -51.55
N PHE A 258 -2.07 -7.02 -50.33
CA PHE A 258 -1.91 -7.82 -49.11
C PHE A 258 -3.18 -8.60 -48.75
N GLY A 259 -4.34 -8.25 -49.28
CA GLY A 259 -5.62 -8.89 -48.98
C GLY A 259 -6.11 -8.63 -47.54
N THR A 260 -5.51 -7.63 -46.85
CA THR A 260 -5.82 -7.25 -45.45
C THR A 260 -5.90 -5.73 -45.34
N PRO A 261 -6.64 -5.18 -44.39
CA PRO A 261 -6.73 -3.74 -44.21
C PRO A 261 -5.35 -3.12 -43.90
N VAL A 262 -5.02 -2.08 -44.67
CA VAL A 262 -3.77 -1.31 -44.51
C VAL A 262 -4.13 0.13 -44.23
N LEU A 263 -3.52 0.68 -43.17
CA LEU A 263 -3.70 2.07 -42.74
C LEU A 263 -2.36 2.82 -42.76
N ILE A 264 -2.28 3.95 -43.46
CA ILE A 264 -1.09 4.79 -43.49
C ILE A 264 -1.29 6.01 -42.61
N ARG A 265 -0.49 6.13 -41.56
CA ARG A 265 -0.49 7.28 -40.64
C ARG A 265 0.73 8.14 -40.91
N ALA A 266 0.56 9.24 -41.63
CA ALA A 266 1.60 10.23 -41.84
C ALA A 266 1.72 11.13 -40.60
N LYS A 267 2.91 11.20 -39.97
CA LYS A 267 3.21 12.15 -38.88
C LYS A 267 3.80 13.47 -39.41
N THR A 268 4.57 13.37 -40.49
CA THR A 268 5.13 14.49 -41.24
C THR A 268 5.19 14.09 -42.71
N PRO A 269 5.46 15.03 -43.67
CA PRO A 269 5.61 14.67 -45.08
C PRO A 269 6.66 13.58 -45.36
N GLU A 270 7.66 13.45 -44.49
CA GLU A 270 8.78 12.51 -44.65
C GLU A 270 8.76 11.33 -43.67
N ARG A 271 7.83 11.33 -42.67
CA ARG A 271 7.77 10.31 -41.63
C ARG A 271 6.34 9.84 -41.39
N GLY A 272 6.15 8.54 -41.46
CA GLY A 272 4.87 7.90 -41.22
C GLY A 272 5.01 6.48 -40.71
N GLN A 273 3.87 5.83 -40.51
CA GLN A 273 3.75 4.46 -40.07
C GLN A 273 2.71 3.76 -40.97
N ILE A 274 3.04 2.59 -41.46
CA ILE A 274 2.11 1.70 -42.17
C ILE A 274 1.68 0.64 -41.17
N VAL A 275 0.39 0.52 -40.95
CA VAL A 275 -0.23 -0.47 -40.06
C VAL A 275 -0.97 -1.47 -40.95
N ILE A 276 -0.63 -2.74 -40.84
CA ILE A 276 -1.29 -3.84 -41.53
C ILE A 276 -1.92 -4.73 -40.47
N ASP A 277 -3.25 -4.80 -40.49
CA ASP A 277 -3.99 -5.65 -39.55
C ASP A 277 -4.12 -7.06 -40.14
N TYR A 278 -3.81 -8.09 -39.34
CA TYR A 278 -3.99 -9.49 -39.72
C TYR A 278 -4.86 -10.21 -38.70
N ASN A 279 -5.73 -11.11 -39.14
CA ASN A 279 -6.69 -11.82 -38.30
C ASN A 279 -6.37 -13.32 -38.14
N SER A 280 -5.36 -13.83 -38.84
CA SER A 280 -4.92 -15.23 -38.74
C SER A 280 -3.42 -15.37 -38.94
N GLN A 281 -2.87 -16.51 -38.52
CA GLN A 281 -1.46 -16.85 -38.75
C GLN A 281 -1.14 -16.95 -40.28
N GLU A 282 -2.09 -17.43 -41.05
CA GLU A 282 -1.97 -17.53 -42.50
C GLU A 282 -1.88 -16.16 -43.17
N ASP A 283 -2.64 -15.17 -42.68
CA ASP A 283 -2.56 -13.78 -43.13
C ASP A 283 -1.19 -13.18 -42.79
N PHE A 284 -0.68 -13.44 -41.58
CA PHE A 284 0.64 -12.96 -41.17
C PHE A 284 1.74 -13.50 -42.08
N ASP A 285 1.75 -14.81 -42.33
CA ASP A 285 2.74 -15.45 -43.18
C ASP A 285 2.67 -14.95 -44.64
N ARG A 286 1.45 -14.75 -45.19
CA ARG A 286 1.22 -14.17 -46.48
C ARG A 286 1.76 -12.75 -46.58
N VAL A 287 1.42 -11.86 -45.66
CA VAL A 287 1.91 -10.48 -45.60
C VAL A 287 3.42 -10.44 -45.50
N THR A 288 4.00 -11.26 -44.61
CA THR A 288 5.45 -11.33 -44.41
C THR A 288 6.19 -11.80 -45.67
N SER A 289 5.61 -12.76 -46.43
CA SER A 289 6.19 -13.26 -47.65
C SER A 289 6.17 -12.23 -48.81
N LEU A 290 5.19 -11.31 -48.81
CA LEU A 290 5.04 -10.26 -49.80
C LEU A 290 5.88 -9.00 -49.52
N ILE A 291 6.38 -8.85 -48.30
CA ILE A 291 7.28 -7.75 -47.88
C ILE A 291 8.75 -8.12 -48.09
N ARG A 292 9.08 -9.39 -48.18
CA ARG A 292 10.41 -9.88 -48.56
C ARG A 292 10.64 -9.72 -50.06
#